data_5c6022292be63b92e206f35a59dc960a
#
_entry.id   5c6022292be63b92e206f35a59dc960a
#
_cell.length_a   1.000
_cell.length_b   1.000
_cell.length_c   1.000
_cell.angle_alpha   90.00
_cell.angle_beta   90.00
_cell.angle_gamma   90.00
#
_symmetry.space_group_name_H-M   'P 1'
#
loop_
_entity.id
_entity.type
_entity.pdbx_description
1 polymer ?
#
loop_
_entity_poly.entity_id
_entity_poly.type
_entity_poly.pdbx_seq_one_letter_code
_entity_poly.pdbx_strand_id
1 'polypeptide(L)'
;MKRTLSYTITNKNKADTIGAFLRDAGYSRRILIELKQNPEQICLNGTPSWLNTPLQIGDTLTLFLPDEPVSSDILPVNLPIDIVYEDEDLIILNKATGMPVHPSQGHHENTLANALAYRFASRGEHFVFRAVNRLDRDTTGLLLIAKHKISGAFLSAMTAKKEIRREYLAIVAGKPEESGTIDLPIARKDGSTIERCIDMDHGEHAVTHYRCLDYRDDLGCSLVRLRLETGRTHQIRVHMKAIGHPLLGDFLYNPDYRFIRRQALHSYTVAFRHPITGEAMEFTAPMPEDFSFFY
;
A
#
# COMPACT_ATOMS: atom_id res chain seq x y z
N MET A 1 -9.71 -2.82 16.56
CA MET A 1 -9.01 -1.88 17.48
C MET A 1 -9.90 -0.68 17.73
N LYS A 2 -10.15 -0.37 19.01
CA LYS A 2 -10.82 0.88 19.39
C LYS A 2 -9.91 2.06 19.10
N ARG A 3 -10.45 3.13 18.56
CA ARG A 3 -9.71 4.35 18.26
C ARG A 3 -10.57 5.57 18.56
N THR A 4 -10.00 6.57 19.22
CA THR A 4 -10.65 7.85 19.49
C THR A 4 -9.94 8.92 18.66
N LEU A 5 -10.71 9.65 17.83
CA LEU A 5 -10.20 10.77 17.03
C LEU A 5 -10.83 12.06 17.55
N SER A 6 -10.02 13.07 17.84
CA SER A 6 -10.48 14.38 18.34
C SER A 6 -10.06 15.49 17.41
N TYR A 7 -10.98 16.41 17.12
CA TYR A 7 -10.78 17.57 16.26
C TYR A 7 -11.22 18.84 16.98
N THR A 8 -10.33 19.83 17.04
CA THR A 8 -10.69 21.17 17.47
C THR A 8 -11.15 21.99 16.26
N ILE A 9 -12.33 22.60 16.35
CA ILE A 9 -12.87 23.44 15.28
C ILE A 9 -12.23 24.81 15.35
N THR A 10 -11.62 25.20 14.26
CA THR A 10 -10.87 26.48 14.11
C THR A 10 -11.39 27.25 12.89
N ASN A 11 -10.91 28.46 12.71
CA ASN A 11 -11.23 29.26 11.50
C ASN A 11 -10.78 28.56 10.20
N LYS A 12 -9.74 27.71 10.26
CA LYS A 12 -9.19 27.03 9.08
C LYS A 12 -10.00 25.80 8.63
N ASN A 13 -10.73 25.17 9.56
CA ASN A 13 -11.47 23.94 9.31
C ASN A 13 -12.97 24.06 9.69
N LYS A 14 -13.48 25.29 9.81
CA LYS A 14 -14.90 25.54 10.14
C LYS A 14 -15.80 25.01 9.04
N ALA A 15 -16.87 24.36 9.47
CA ALA A 15 -17.98 23.93 8.63
C ALA A 15 -19.30 24.16 9.38
N ASP A 16 -20.42 24.18 8.67
CA ASP A 16 -21.73 24.48 9.27
C ASP A 16 -22.21 23.37 10.22
N THR A 17 -21.88 22.13 9.92
CA THR A 17 -22.31 20.95 10.70
C THR A 17 -21.19 19.93 10.82
N ILE A 18 -21.32 19.01 11.79
CA ILE A 18 -20.40 17.87 11.95
C ILE A 18 -20.27 17.07 10.65
N GLY A 19 -21.38 16.79 9.97
CA GLY A 19 -21.36 16.03 8.71
C GLY A 19 -20.68 16.77 7.56
N ALA A 20 -20.78 18.09 7.49
CA ALA A 20 -20.04 18.91 6.53
C ALA A 20 -18.53 18.86 6.85
N PHE A 21 -18.16 19.11 8.11
CA PHE A 21 -16.78 19.03 8.57
C PHE A 21 -16.11 17.69 8.24
N LEU A 22 -16.76 16.57 8.56
CA LEU A 22 -16.20 15.24 8.30
C LEU A 22 -16.07 14.96 6.80
N ARG A 23 -16.98 15.45 5.99
CA ARG A 23 -16.90 15.35 4.52
C ARG A 23 -15.71 16.12 3.97
N ASP A 24 -15.51 17.35 4.43
CA ASP A 24 -14.40 18.22 4.05
C ASP A 24 -13.07 17.66 4.55
N ALA A 25 -13.07 16.99 5.71
CA ALA A 25 -11.93 16.24 6.24
C ALA A 25 -11.62 14.95 5.49
N GLY A 26 -12.43 14.55 4.48
CA GLY A 26 -12.16 13.40 3.62
C GLY A 26 -12.82 12.09 4.05
N TYR A 27 -13.76 12.13 5.00
CA TYR A 27 -14.51 10.94 5.40
C TYR A 27 -15.40 10.43 4.25
N SER A 28 -15.28 9.14 3.93
CA SER A 28 -16.05 8.54 2.85
C SER A 28 -17.55 8.52 3.17
N ARG A 29 -18.39 8.54 2.10
CA ARG A 29 -19.85 8.43 2.25
C ARG A 29 -20.28 7.22 3.09
N ARG A 30 -19.57 6.09 2.95
CA ARG A 30 -19.86 4.87 3.73
C ARG A 30 -19.64 5.08 5.23
N ILE A 31 -18.55 5.74 5.62
CA ILE A 31 -18.26 6.06 7.02
C ILE A 31 -19.31 7.04 7.57
N LEU A 32 -19.72 8.06 6.80
CA LEU A 32 -20.75 9.01 7.22
C LEU A 32 -22.12 8.33 7.42
N ILE A 33 -22.49 7.37 6.58
CA ILE A 33 -23.71 6.57 6.75
C ILE A 33 -23.65 5.75 8.03
N GLU A 34 -22.52 5.12 8.31
CA GLU A 34 -22.30 4.33 9.52
C GLU A 34 -22.39 5.21 10.79
N LEU A 35 -21.73 6.37 10.80
CA LEU A 35 -21.81 7.34 11.90
C LEU A 35 -23.24 7.87 12.10
N LYS A 36 -24.00 8.05 11.02
CA LYS A 36 -25.42 8.44 11.11
C LYS A 36 -26.29 7.39 11.80
N GLN A 37 -25.95 6.11 11.63
CA GLN A 37 -26.66 4.98 12.25
C GLN A 37 -26.23 4.73 13.69
N ASN A 38 -25.07 5.24 14.09
CA ASN A 38 -24.45 5.02 15.41
C ASN A 38 -24.06 6.37 16.05
N PRO A 39 -25.02 7.21 16.42
CA PRO A 39 -24.75 8.57 16.93
C PRO A 39 -23.95 8.55 18.24
N GLU A 40 -23.95 7.45 19.01
CA GLU A 40 -23.10 7.27 20.19
C GLU A 40 -21.60 7.30 19.88
N GLN A 41 -21.22 7.16 18.61
CA GLN A 41 -19.83 7.30 18.14
C GLN A 41 -19.43 8.76 17.91
N ILE A 42 -20.35 9.72 18.04
CA ILE A 42 -20.12 11.15 17.81
C ILE A 42 -20.34 11.91 19.11
N CYS A 43 -19.36 12.67 19.54
CA CYS A 43 -19.45 13.50 20.73
C CYS A 43 -18.94 14.92 20.42
N LEU A 44 -19.75 15.92 20.76
CA LEU A 44 -19.38 17.33 20.66
C LEU A 44 -19.31 17.93 22.07
N ASN A 45 -18.15 18.45 22.46
CA ASN A 45 -17.90 19.02 23.79
C ASN A 45 -18.33 18.10 24.94
N GLY A 46 -18.05 16.79 24.81
CA GLY A 46 -18.43 15.81 25.83
C GLY A 46 -19.88 15.30 25.75
N THR A 47 -20.70 15.80 24.82
CA THR A 47 -22.12 15.41 24.69
C THR A 47 -22.36 14.62 23.39
N PRO A 48 -23.09 13.47 23.43
CA PRO A 48 -23.49 12.73 22.23
C PRO A 48 -24.20 13.63 21.21
N SER A 49 -23.86 13.49 19.94
CA SER A 49 -24.30 14.42 18.91
C SER A 49 -24.57 13.71 17.58
N TRP A 50 -25.13 14.42 16.60
CA TRP A 50 -25.50 13.90 15.29
C TRP A 50 -24.78 14.64 14.17
N LEU A 51 -24.74 14.06 12.97
CA LEU A 51 -24.08 14.68 11.81
C LEU A 51 -24.66 16.04 11.40
N ASN A 52 -25.90 16.32 11.72
CA ASN A 52 -26.55 17.62 11.45
C ASN A 52 -26.38 18.65 12.57
N THR A 53 -25.69 18.31 13.67
CA THR A 53 -25.41 19.25 14.76
C THR A 53 -24.51 20.37 14.23
N PRO A 54 -24.89 21.66 14.45
CA PRO A 54 -24.09 22.81 14.09
C PRO A 54 -22.76 22.83 14.83
N LEU A 55 -21.72 23.35 14.18
CA LEU A 55 -20.36 23.51 14.74
C LEU A 55 -20.02 24.99 14.96
N GLN A 56 -19.35 25.26 16.06
CA GLN A 56 -18.81 26.57 16.38
C GLN A 56 -17.28 26.52 16.52
N ILE A 57 -16.62 27.65 16.32
CA ILE A 57 -15.19 27.77 16.56
C ILE A 57 -14.94 27.56 18.05
N GLY A 58 -13.93 26.73 18.37
CA GLY A 58 -13.61 26.31 19.74
C GLY A 58 -14.22 24.96 20.14
N ASP A 59 -15.22 24.45 19.37
CA ASP A 59 -15.77 23.14 19.66
C ASP A 59 -14.73 22.02 19.53
N THR A 60 -14.89 20.97 20.35
CA THR A 60 -14.13 19.73 20.28
C THR A 60 -15.04 18.60 19.83
N LEU A 61 -14.84 18.15 18.59
CA LEU A 61 -15.51 16.98 18.03
C LEU A 61 -14.68 15.73 18.30
N THR A 62 -15.30 14.75 18.96
CA THR A 62 -14.67 13.44 19.22
C THR A 62 -15.45 12.33 18.54
N LEU A 63 -14.73 11.45 17.84
CA LEU A 63 -15.28 10.26 17.22
C LEU A 63 -14.74 9.01 17.92
N PHE A 64 -15.61 8.12 18.30
CA PHE A 64 -15.28 6.82 18.89
C PHE A 64 -15.46 5.72 17.86
N LEU A 65 -14.35 5.07 17.52
CA LEU A 65 -14.36 3.92 16.61
C LEU A 65 -14.39 2.65 17.45
N PRO A 66 -15.47 1.84 17.37
CA PRO A 66 -15.52 0.56 18.04
C PRO A 66 -14.57 -0.45 17.40
N ASP A 67 -14.36 -1.56 18.10
CA ASP A 67 -13.71 -2.72 17.49
C ASP A 67 -14.51 -3.20 16.28
N GLU A 68 -13.79 -3.49 15.23
CA GLU A 68 -14.37 -4.08 14.02
C GLU A 68 -14.37 -5.62 14.15
N PRO A 69 -15.41 -6.30 13.63
CA PRO A 69 -15.41 -7.76 13.64
C PRO A 69 -14.22 -8.29 12.83
N VAL A 70 -13.47 -9.22 13.42
CA VAL A 70 -12.35 -9.87 12.75
C VAL A 70 -12.87 -10.79 11.66
N SER A 71 -12.20 -10.82 10.51
CA SER A 71 -12.53 -11.76 9.43
C SER A 71 -12.19 -13.18 9.87
N SER A 72 -13.16 -14.08 9.82
CA SER A 72 -12.97 -15.51 10.07
C SER A 72 -12.12 -16.20 8.99
N ASP A 73 -11.93 -15.54 7.85
CA ASP A 73 -11.28 -16.13 6.68
C ASP A 73 -9.74 -15.99 6.70
N ILE A 74 -9.22 -15.18 7.64
CA ILE A 74 -7.77 -14.99 7.82
C ILE A 74 -7.34 -15.66 9.11
N LEU A 75 -6.79 -16.86 8.98
CA LEU A 75 -6.29 -17.64 10.13
C LEU A 75 -5.04 -16.97 10.72
N PRO A 76 -4.96 -16.80 12.04
CA PRO A 76 -3.74 -16.35 12.70
C PRO A 76 -2.63 -17.39 12.60
N VAL A 77 -1.49 -17.03 11.99
CA VAL A 77 -0.31 -17.90 11.85
C VAL A 77 0.94 -17.15 12.29
N ASN A 78 1.73 -17.75 13.17
CA ASN A 78 2.98 -17.16 13.64
C ASN A 78 4.07 -17.23 12.55
N LEU A 79 4.21 -16.13 11.81
CA LEU A 79 5.21 -15.95 10.78
C LEU A 79 6.10 -14.74 11.11
N PRO A 80 7.39 -14.77 10.74
CA PRO A 80 8.27 -13.62 10.94
C PRO A 80 7.82 -12.44 10.06
N ILE A 81 7.74 -11.25 10.67
CA ILE A 81 7.46 -9.99 9.99
C ILE A 81 8.45 -8.93 10.47
N ASP A 82 8.88 -8.08 9.55
CA ASP A 82 9.74 -6.94 9.84
C ASP A 82 8.90 -5.65 9.80
N ILE A 83 8.65 -5.07 10.99
CA ILE A 83 7.88 -3.84 11.16
C ILE A 83 8.85 -2.67 11.23
N VAL A 84 8.81 -1.81 10.22
CA VAL A 84 9.62 -0.59 10.14
C VAL A 84 9.02 0.54 10.99
N TYR A 85 7.68 0.61 11.04
CA TYR A 85 6.95 1.62 11.81
C TYR A 85 5.55 1.10 12.18
N GLU A 86 5.09 1.43 13.35
CA GLU A 86 3.72 1.15 13.80
C GLU A 86 3.25 2.25 14.75
N ASP A 87 2.04 2.77 14.52
CA ASP A 87 1.31 3.64 15.44
C ASP A 87 -0.13 3.17 15.63
N GLU A 88 -1.03 4.04 16.08
CA GLU A 88 -2.44 3.72 16.27
C GLU A 88 -3.22 3.59 14.95
N ASP A 89 -2.72 4.14 13.85
CA ASP A 89 -3.47 4.35 12.61
C ASP A 89 -2.94 3.52 11.43
N LEU A 90 -1.64 3.20 11.42
CA LEU A 90 -1.00 2.48 10.31
C LEU A 90 0.21 1.62 10.73
N ILE A 91 0.62 0.74 9.83
CA ILE A 91 1.85 -0.07 9.94
C ILE A 91 2.61 0.05 8.62
N ILE A 92 3.93 0.24 8.69
CA ILE A 92 4.85 0.07 7.58
C ILE A 92 5.67 -1.20 7.82
N LEU A 93 5.66 -2.09 6.85
CA LEU A 93 6.38 -3.37 6.89
C LEU A 93 7.45 -3.41 5.80
N ASN A 94 8.57 -4.04 6.08
CA ASN A 94 9.53 -4.50 5.08
C ASN A 94 9.23 -5.96 4.76
N LYS A 95 8.46 -6.21 3.70
CA LYS A 95 7.99 -7.55 3.34
C LYS A 95 9.13 -8.42 2.83
N ALA A 96 9.29 -9.60 3.38
CA ALA A 96 10.21 -10.61 2.87
C ALA A 96 9.73 -11.20 1.52
N THR A 97 10.65 -11.86 0.80
CA THR A 97 10.32 -12.70 -0.36
C THR A 97 9.52 -13.94 0.04
N GLY A 98 8.83 -14.57 -0.92
CA GLY A 98 8.09 -15.82 -0.69
C GLY A 98 6.76 -15.66 0.08
N MET A 99 6.43 -14.46 0.54
CA MET A 99 5.24 -14.17 1.35
C MET A 99 4.19 -13.38 0.54
N PRO A 100 3.05 -13.98 0.17
CA PRO A 100 1.92 -13.25 -0.41
C PRO A 100 1.37 -12.24 0.59
N VAL A 101 0.80 -11.14 0.09
CA VAL A 101 0.21 -10.10 0.96
C VAL A 101 -1.10 -10.57 1.58
N HIS A 102 -1.94 -11.26 0.81
CA HIS A 102 -3.29 -11.68 1.22
C HIS A 102 -3.54 -13.15 0.84
N PRO A 103 -4.38 -13.88 1.59
CA PRO A 103 -4.81 -15.23 1.20
C PRO A 103 -5.38 -15.25 -0.22
N SER A 104 -5.02 -16.27 -0.96
CA SER A 104 -5.47 -16.53 -2.33
C SER A 104 -5.47 -18.04 -2.59
N GLN A 105 -5.99 -18.46 -3.74
CA GLN A 105 -6.00 -19.86 -4.13
C GLN A 105 -4.59 -20.47 -4.07
N GLY A 106 -4.40 -21.51 -3.27
CA GLY A 106 -3.11 -22.18 -3.03
C GLY A 106 -2.20 -21.51 -1.97
N HIS A 107 -2.62 -20.36 -1.38
CA HIS A 107 -1.89 -19.65 -0.34
C HIS A 107 -2.85 -19.16 0.73
N HIS A 108 -3.23 -20.01 1.68
CA HIS A 108 -4.24 -19.68 2.69
C HIS A 108 -3.65 -19.30 4.05
N GLU A 109 -2.46 -19.80 4.40
CA GLU A 109 -1.89 -19.71 5.76
C GLU A 109 -0.51 -19.03 5.84
N ASN A 110 0.15 -18.77 4.69
CA ASN A 110 1.52 -18.26 4.64
C ASN A 110 1.57 -16.82 4.11
N THR A 111 0.60 -15.99 4.50
CA THR A 111 0.49 -14.63 3.99
C THR A 111 0.80 -13.59 5.08
N LEU A 112 1.13 -12.37 4.67
CA LEU A 112 1.31 -11.26 5.59
C LEU A 112 0.04 -10.98 6.42
N ALA A 113 -1.14 -11.18 5.83
CA ALA A 113 -2.41 -11.05 6.54
C ALA A 113 -2.52 -12.05 7.71
N ASN A 114 -2.10 -13.32 7.52
CA ASN A 114 -2.08 -14.33 8.57
C ASN A 114 -1.09 -13.95 9.70
N ALA A 115 0.11 -13.45 9.33
CA ALA A 115 1.12 -13.02 10.29
C ALA A 115 0.64 -11.86 11.16
N LEU A 116 0.02 -10.85 10.55
CA LEU A 116 -0.56 -9.72 11.29
C LEU A 116 -1.78 -10.15 12.13
N ALA A 117 -2.64 -11.03 11.62
CA ALA A 117 -3.74 -11.58 12.41
C ALA A 117 -3.22 -12.27 13.67
N TYR A 118 -2.14 -13.06 13.59
CA TYR A 118 -1.50 -13.68 14.76
C TYR A 118 -0.93 -12.64 15.73
N ARG A 119 -0.19 -11.65 15.21
CA ARG A 119 0.42 -10.60 16.04
C ARG A 119 -0.61 -9.84 16.87
N PHE A 120 -1.74 -9.47 16.28
CA PHE A 120 -2.79 -8.75 17.00
C PHE A 120 -3.59 -9.68 17.92
N ALA A 121 -3.94 -10.88 17.47
CA ALA A 121 -4.62 -11.88 18.32
C ALA A 121 -3.80 -12.24 19.57
N SER A 122 -2.48 -12.37 19.45
CA SER A 122 -1.59 -12.66 20.60
C SER A 122 -1.53 -11.53 21.65
N ARG A 123 -1.98 -10.32 21.28
CA ARG A 123 -2.11 -9.14 22.16
C ARG A 123 -3.55 -8.95 22.68
N GLY A 124 -4.47 -9.83 22.29
CA GLY A 124 -5.90 -9.67 22.59
C GLY A 124 -6.56 -8.53 21.82
N GLU A 125 -5.98 -8.11 20.70
CA GLU A 125 -6.45 -7.00 19.89
C GLU A 125 -7.23 -7.49 18.67
N HIS A 126 -8.32 -6.78 18.33
CA HIS A 126 -9.09 -7.03 17.11
C HIS A 126 -8.45 -6.27 15.95
N PHE A 127 -8.11 -6.96 14.89
CA PHE A 127 -7.48 -6.37 13.71
C PHE A 127 -8.14 -6.85 12.41
N VAL A 128 -8.42 -5.91 11.52
CA VAL A 128 -8.90 -6.20 10.16
C VAL A 128 -7.83 -5.79 9.17
N PHE A 129 -7.32 -6.75 8.41
CA PHE A 129 -6.23 -6.52 7.46
C PHE A 129 -6.64 -5.60 6.31
N ARG A 130 -5.91 -4.50 6.10
CA ARG A 130 -6.14 -3.50 5.05
C ARG A 130 -4.84 -3.03 4.44
N ALA A 131 -4.38 -3.76 3.42
CA ALA A 131 -3.22 -3.34 2.65
C ALA A 131 -3.60 -2.15 1.74
N VAL A 132 -2.83 -1.08 1.81
CA VAL A 132 -3.01 0.13 0.98
C VAL A 132 -2.42 -0.05 -0.41
N ASN A 133 -1.31 -0.79 -0.50
CA ASN A 133 -0.67 -1.20 -1.75
C ASN A 133 -0.43 -2.71 -1.74
N ARG A 134 -0.14 -3.25 -2.91
CA ARG A 134 0.17 -4.67 -3.08
C ARG A 134 1.58 -4.85 -3.59
N LEU A 135 2.21 -5.92 -3.13
CA LEU A 135 3.46 -6.44 -3.68
C LEU A 135 3.22 -7.89 -4.12
N ASP A 136 3.89 -8.30 -5.18
CA ASP A 136 3.87 -9.70 -5.59
C ASP A 136 4.52 -10.57 -4.51
N ARG A 137 4.24 -11.88 -4.49
CA ARG A 137 4.75 -12.83 -3.51
C ARG A 137 6.26 -12.67 -3.29
N ASP A 138 7.02 -12.60 -4.38
CA ASP A 138 8.48 -12.60 -4.37
C ASP A 138 9.11 -11.18 -4.50
N THR A 139 8.29 -10.13 -4.50
CA THR A 139 8.74 -8.75 -4.38
C THR A 139 8.94 -8.40 -2.90
N THR A 140 10.11 -7.88 -2.56
CA THR A 140 10.47 -7.45 -1.20
C THR A 140 10.21 -5.96 -0.97
N GLY A 141 10.30 -5.50 0.29
CA GLY A 141 10.31 -4.08 0.63
C GLY A 141 9.00 -3.54 1.21
N LEU A 142 8.87 -2.22 1.17
CA LEU A 142 7.88 -1.48 1.94
C LEU A 142 6.44 -1.73 1.50
N LEU A 143 5.62 -2.04 2.50
CA LEU A 143 4.17 -2.21 2.38
C LEU A 143 3.46 -1.40 3.46
N LEU A 144 2.42 -0.66 3.07
CA LEU A 144 1.61 0.18 3.95
C LEU A 144 0.28 -0.51 4.29
N ILE A 145 -0.01 -0.63 5.58
CA ILE A 145 -1.21 -1.25 6.12
C ILE A 145 -1.97 -0.23 6.98
N ALA A 146 -3.26 -0.10 6.77
CA ALA A 146 -4.15 0.69 7.62
C ALA A 146 -4.70 -0.16 8.78
N LYS A 147 -4.67 0.36 10.01
CA LYS A 147 -5.12 -0.37 11.20
C LYS A 147 -6.63 -0.28 11.45
N HIS A 148 -7.30 0.72 10.91
CA HIS A 148 -8.75 0.88 11.03
C HIS A 148 -9.38 1.47 9.76
N LYS A 149 -10.71 1.42 9.67
CA LYS A 149 -11.48 1.81 8.47
C LYS A 149 -11.28 3.26 8.04
N ILE A 150 -11.05 4.20 8.97
CA ILE A 150 -10.86 5.62 8.62
C ILE A 150 -9.48 5.84 8.00
N SER A 151 -8.40 5.36 8.64
CA SER A 151 -7.07 5.44 8.04
C SER A 151 -7.01 4.74 6.68
N GLY A 152 -7.70 3.57 6.54
CA GLY A 152 -7.83 2.87 5.26
C GLY A 152 -8.53 3.69 4.19
N ALA A 153 -9.61 4.39 4.54
CA ALA A 153 -10.33 5.25 3.59
C ALA A 153 -9.49 6.46 3.15
N PHE A 154 -8.79 7.10 4.08
CA PHE A 154 -7.92 8.25 3.77
C PHE A 154 -6.74 7.84 2.90
N LEU A 155 -6.03 6.77 3.26
CA LEU A 155 -4.91 6.26 2.47
C LEU A 155 -5.36 5.77 1.07
N SER A 156 -6.56 5.20 0.96
CA SER A 156 -7.14 4.85 -0.35
C SER A 156 -7.44 6.09 -1.20
N ALA A 157 -8.00 7.15 -0.60
CA ALA A 157 -8.24 8.42 -1.28
C ALA A 157 -6.93 9.08 -1.73
N MET A 158 -5.90 9.07 -0.88
CA MET A 158 -4.55 9.57 -1.21
C MET A 158 -3.90 8.77 -2.35
N THR A 159 -4.11 7.45 -2.36
CA THR A 159 -3.64 6.58 -3.47
C THR A 159 -4.32 6.98 -4.79
N ALA A 160 -5.65 7.18 -4.78
CA ALA A 160 -6.40 7.60 -5.96
C ALA A 160 -5.97 8.97 -6.49
N LYS A 161 -5.57 9.88 -5.59
CA LYS A 161 -5.03 11.21 -5.93
C LYS A 161 -3.53 11.21 -6.26
N LYS A 162 -2.86 10.04 -6.25
CA LYS A 162 -1.41 9.89 -6.46
C LYS A 162 -0.56 10.66 -5.42
N GLU A 163 -1.08 10.86 -4.22
CA GLU A 163 -0.41 11.55 -3.11
C GLU A 163 0.55 10.63 -2.32
N ILE A 164 0.44 9.30 -2.51
CA ILE A 164 1.38 8.32 -1.97
C ILE A 164 2.44 8.04 -3.03
N ARG A 165 3.66 8.51 -2.80
CA ARG A 165 4.81 8.24 -3.68
C ARG A 165 5.46 6.93 -3.28
N ARG A 166 5.72 6.07 -4.26
CA ARG A 166 6.40 4.78 -4.10
C ARG A 166 7.49 4.68 -5.13
N GLU A 167 8.69 4.38 -4.66
CA GLU A 167 9.83 4.10 -5.53
C GLU A 167 10.30 2.67 -5.32
N TYR A 168 10.71 2.07 -6.41
CA TYR A 168 11.19 0.70 -6.45
C TYR A 168 12.62 0.68 -6.98
N LEU A 169 13.39 -0.33 -6.57
CA LEU A 169 14.64 -0.69 -7.20
C LEU A 169 14.47 -2.04 -7.89
N ALA A 170 15.00 -2.15 -9.08
CA ALA A 170 15.02 -3.40 -9.84
C ALA A 170 16.38 -3.60 -10.49
N ILE A 171 16.80 -4.86 -10.64
CA ILE A 171 17.93 -5.22 -11.48
C ILE A 171 17.38 -5.83 -12.76
N VAL A 172 17.70 -5.24 -13.89
CA VAL A 172 17.16 -5.58 -15.20
C VAL A 172 18.25 -6.03 -16.17
N ALA A 173 17.91 -6.84 -17.16
CA ALA A 173 18.83 -7.30 -18.18
C ALA A 173 19.22 -6.16 -19.13
N GLY A 174 20.50 -6.10 -19.49
CA GLY A 174 21.06 -5.14 -20.43
C GLY A 174 21.15 -3.71 -19.87
N LYS A 175 21.33 -2.76 -20.77
CA LYS A 175 21.51 -1.32 -20.49
C LYS A 175 20.34 -0.52 -21.07
N PRO A 176 19.33 -0.18 -20.28
CA PRO A 176 18.26 0.72 -20.73
C PRO A 176 18.80 2.14 -20.95
N GLU A 177 18.02 2.99 -21.59
CA GLU A 177 18.27 4.43 -21.64
C GLU A 177 18.39 5.01 -20.23
N GLU A 178 19.07 6.15 -20.09
CA GLU A 178 19.32 6.79 -18.79
C GLU A 178 18.04 7.01 -17.99
N SER A 179 16.96 7.38 -18.67
CA SER A 179 15.62 7.51 -18.07
C SER A 179 14.54 7.43 -19.13
N GLY A 180 13.33 7.07 -18.70
CA GLY A 180 12.20 7.02 -19.62
C GLY A 180 10.86 6.87 -18.90
N THR A 181 9.80 6.97 -19.69
CA THR A 181 8.42 6.73 -19.26
C THR A 181 7.82 5.64 -20.15
N ILE A 182 7.27 4.62 -19.51
CA ILE A 182 6.56 3.53 -20.19
C ILE A 182 5.07 3.75 -19.90
N ASP A 183 4.33 4.13 -20.94
CA ASP A 183 2.87 4.34 -20.93
C ASP A 183 2.26 3.32 -21.87
N LEU A 184 2.06 2.12 -21.35
CA LEU A 184 1.54 0.96 -22.09
C LEU A 184 0.46 0.25 -21.26
N PRO A 185 -0.74 0.02 -21.84
CA PRO A 185 -1.83 -0.61 -21.10
C PRO A 185 -1.56 -2.10 -20.86
N ILE A 186 -2.02 -2.60 -19.70
CA ILE A 186 -1.75 -3.97 -19.22
C ILE A 186 -3.05 -4.73 -19.09
N ALA A 187 -3.10 -5.93 -19.67
CA ALA A 187 -4.19 -6.88 -19.51
C ALA A 187 -3.71 -8.22 -18.93
N ARG A 188 -4.65 -9.07 -18.61
CA ARG A 188 -4.37 -10.50 -18.36
C ARG A 188 -4.10 -11.17 -19.71
N LYS A 189 -3.02 -11.93 -19.79
CA LYS A 189 -2.70 -12.70 -20.98
C LYS A 189 -3.72 -13.83 -21.19
N ASP A 190 -4.22 -13.96 -22.39
CA ASP A 190 -5.15 -15.01 -22.76
C ASP A 190 -4.61 -16.41 -22.41
N GLY A 191 -5.50 -17.25 -21.86
CA GLY A 191 -5.15 -18.59 -21.41
C GLY A 191 -4.32 -18.67 -20.13
N SER A 192 -3.97 -17.54 -19.50
CA SER A 192 -3.21 -17.52 -18.24
C SER A 192 -4.03 -16.98 -17.07
N THR A 193 -3.91 -17.63 -15.92
CA THR A 193 -4.52 -17.14 -14.66
C THR A 193 -3.67 -16.09 -13.96
N ILE A 194 -2.35 -16.03 -14.24
CA ILE A 194 -1.41 -15.19 -13.51
C ILE A 194 -0.64 -14.20 -14.40
N GLU A 195 -0.30 -14.58 -15.63
CA GLU A 195 0.54 -13.75 -16.52
C GLU A 195 -0.21 -12.51 -17.00
N ARG A 196 0.54 -11.40 -17.15
CA ARG A 196 0.07 -10.15 -17.71
C ARG A 196 0.85 -9.84 -18.99
N CYS A 197 0.24 -9.07 -19.88
CA CYS A 197 0.87 -8.62 -21.14
C CYS A 197 0.46 -7.19 -21.45
N ILE A 198 1.17 -6.56 -22.38
CA ILE A 198 0.74 -5.32 -23.02
C ILE A 198 -0.41 -5.66 -23.97
N ASP A 199 -1.48 -4.91 -23.86
CA ASP A 199 -2.67 -5.04 -24.71
C ASP A 199 -3.20 -3.64 -25.00
N MET A 200 -3.01 -3.19 -26.23
CA MET A 200 -3.35 -1.82 -26.65
C MET A 200 -4.87 -1.60 -26.77
N ASP A 201 -5.64 -2.67 -26.94
CA ASP A 201 -7.07 -2.58 -27.21
C ASP A 201 -7.93 -2.72 -25.93
N HIS A 202 -7.51 -3.61 -25.00
CA HIS A 202 -8.31 -3.98 -23.82
C HIS A 202 -7.56 -3.82 -22.50
N GLY A 203 -6.30 -3.37 -22.55
CA GLY A 203 -5.46 -3.20 -21.36
C GLY A 203 -5.91 -2.03 -20.49
N GLU A 204 -5.72 -2.18 -19.19
CA GLU A 204 -5.90 -1.08 -18.25
C GLU A 204 -4.70 -0.12 -18.32
N HIS A 205 -4.98 1.18 -18.37
CA HIS A 205 -3.95 2.23 -18.39
C HIS A 205 -2.92 2.04 -17.28
N ALA A 206 -1.64 2.08 -17.64
CA ALA A 206 -0.51 1.87 -16.73
C ALA A 206 0.68 2.74 -17.13
N VAL A 207 1.26 3.47 -16.16
CA VAL A 207 2.40 4.36 -16.36
C VAL A 207 3.50 4.06 -15.36
N THR A 208 4.71 3.83 -15.87
CA THR A 208 5.93 3.60 -15.09
C THR A 208 7.03 4.54 -15.57
N HIS A 209 7.60 5.32 -14.66
CA HIS A 209 8.83 6.09 -14.93
C HIS A 209 10.02 5.31 -14.42
N TYR A 210 11.12 5.34 -15.15
CA TYR A 210 12.37 4.72 -14.70
C TYR A 210 13.58 5.63 -14.89
N ARG A 211 14.61 5.36 -14.10
CA ARG A 211 15.94 5.93 -14.23
C ARG A 211 16.99 4.85 -14.01
N CYS A 212 17.88 4.66 -14.96
CA CYS A 212 19.06 3.81 -14.82
C CYS A 212 20.03 4.48 -13.83
N LEU A 213 20.37 3.78 -12.75
CA LEU A 213 21.27 4.30 -11.72
C LEU A 213 22.72 3.86 -11.99
N ASP A 214 22.89 2.61 -12.44
CA ASP A 214 24.19 2.03 -12.70
C ASP A 214 24.07 0.86 -13.68
N TYR A 215 25.14 0.59 -14.44
CA TYR A 215 25.25 -0.53 -15.36
C TYR A 215 26.54 -1.32 -15.11
N ARG A 216 26.40 -2.59 -14.94
CA ARG A 216 27.51 -3.54 -14.80
C ARG A 216 27.71 -4.28 -16.11
N ASP A 217 28.75 -3.91 -16.86
CA ASP A 217 29.08 -4.51 -18.16
C ASP A 217 29.46 -5.99 -18.02
N ASP A 218 30.22 -6.30 -16.97
CA ASP A 218 30.64 -7.67 -16.62
C ASP A 218 29.49 -8.61 -16.28
N LEU A 219 28.36 -8.08 -15.79
CA LEU A 219 27.14 -8.84 -15.48
C LEU A 219 26.09 -8.73 -16.57
N GLY A 220 26.21 -7.76 -17.47
CA GLY A 220 25.23 -7.46 -18.53
C GLY A 220 23.87 -7.03 -17.96
N CYS A 221 23.85 -6.28 -16.83
CA CYS A 221 22.62 -5.85 -16.20
C CYS A 221 22.73 -4.46 -15.56
N SER A 222 21.58 -3.82 -15.31
CA SER A 222 21.49 -2.48 -14.73
C SER A 222 20.67 -2.46 -13.46
N LEU A 223 21.06 -1.59 -12.51
CA LEU A 223 20.23 -1.17 -11.40
C LEU A 223 19.35 0.01 -11.85
N VAL A 224 18.04 -0.13 -11.69
CA VAL A 224 17.06 0.85 -12.13
C VAL A 224 16.17 1.27 -10.97
N ARG A 225 15.96 2.59 -10.81
CA ARG A 225 14.94 3.16 -9.93
C ARG A 225 13.66 3.38 -10.73
N LEU A 226 12.52 2.97 -10.16
CA LEU A 226 11.22 3.09 -10.84
C LEU A 226 10.21 3.79 -9.95
N ARG A 227 9.35 4.59 -10.56
CA ARG A 227 8.23 5.27 -9.92
C ARG A 227 6.95 4.97 -10.67
N LEU A 228 5.90 4.62 -9.92
CA LEU A 228 4.61 4.24 -10.47
C LEU A 228 3.59 5.38 -10.36
N GLU A 229 2.85 5.67 -11.43
CA GLU A 229 1.62 6.47 -11.37
C GLU A 229 0.38 5.59 -11.15
N THR A 230 0.43 4.36 -11.58
CA THR A 230 -0.62 3.35 -11.46
C THR A 230 -0.08 2.12 -10.73
N GLY A 231 -0.94 1.19 -10.32
CA GLY A 231 -0.52 0.00 -9.58
C GLY A 231 -1.16 -1.30 -10.14
N ARG A 232 -0.94 -1.58 -11.44
CA ARG A 232 -1.47 -2.81 -12.06
C ARG A 232 -0.66 -4.03 -11.64
N THR A 233 -1.30 -5.19 -11.66
CA THR A 233 -0.63 -6.46 -11.37
C THR A 233 0.56 -6.66 -12.31
N HIS A 234 1.74 -7.01 -11.76
CA HIS A 234 3.00 -7.20 -12.48
C HIS A 234 3.48 -5.98 -13.31
N GLN A 235 2.99 -4.78 -13.04
CA GLN A 235 3.21 -3.61 -13.89
C GLN A 235 4.67 -3.38 -14.24
N ILE A 236 5.56 -3.25 -13.26
CA ILE A 236 7.00 -3.03 -13.49
C ILE A 236 7.59 -4.17 -14.33
N ARG A 237 7.24 -5.41 -14.01
CA ARG A 237 7.76 -6.61 -14.66
C ARG A 237 7.41 -6.66 -16.14
N VAL A 238 6.14 -6.37 -16.47
CA VAL A 238 5.63 -6.33 -17.85
C VAL A 238 6.21 -5.15 -18.62
N HIS A 239 6.23 -3.95 -18.00
CA HIS A 239 6.74 -2.74 -18.63
C HIS A 239 8.22 -2.85 -18.98
N MET A 240 9.06 -3.29 -18.03
CA MET A 240 10.50 -3.44 -18.31
C MET A 240 10.76 -4.51 -19.36
N LYS A 241 9.99 -5.62 -19.37
CA LYS A 241 10.06 -6.60 -20.46
C LYS A 241 9.67 -6.00 -21.81
N ALA A 242 8.62 -5.17 -21.85
CA ALA A 242 8.12 -4.57 -23.08
C ALA A 242 9.15 -3.66 -23.77
N ILE A 243 10.04 -3.02 -23.01
CA ILE A 243 11.14 -2.20 -23.55
C ILE A 243 12.44 -2.98 -23.73
N GLY A 244 12.42 -4.33 -23.62
CA GLY A 244 13.58 -5.20 -23.86
C GLY A 244 14.52 -5.38 -22.65
N HIS A 245 14.18 -4.88 -21.47
CA HIS A 245 14.98 -4.96 -20.24
C HIS A 245 14.24 -5.67 -19.11
N PRO A 246 13.91 -6.98 -19.25
CA PRO A 246 13.16 -7.69 -18.22
C PRO A 246 13.96 -7.79 -16.91
N LEU A 247 13.26 -7.91 -15.78
CA LEU A 247 13.88 -8.10 -14.49
C LEU A 247 14.63 -9.43 -14.42
N LEU A 248 15.79 -9.46 -13.77
CA LEU A 248 16.49 -10.71 -13.55
C LEU A 248 15.71 -11.63 -12.60
N GLY A 249 15.81 -12.94 -12.81
CA GLY A 249 15.19 -13.96 -11.97
C GLY A 249 13.66 -14.00 -11.99
N ASP A 250 13.02 -13.28 -12.91
CA ASP A 250 11.56 -13.26 -13.01
C ASP A 250 11.02 -14.54 -13.66
N PHE A 251 10.39 -15.41 -12.87
CA PHE A 251 9.94 -16.72 -13.30
C PHE A 251 8.92 -16.72 -14.47
N LEU A 252 8.18 -15.59 -14.66
CA LEU A 252 7.23 -15.45 -15.76
C LEU A 252 7.80 -14.74 -16.99
N TYR A 253 8.66 -13.76 -16.75
CA TYR A 253 9.04 -12.81 -17.79
C TYR A 253 10.50 -12.91 -18.20
N ASN A 254 11.38 -13.45 -17.36
CA ASN A 254 12.80 -13.69 -17.59
C ASN A 254 13.35 -14.75 -16.63
N PRO A 255 13.13 -16.05 -16.88
CA PRO A 255 13.53 -17.14 -15.98
C PRO A 255 15.04 -17.45 -16.04
N ASP A 256 15.86 -16.41 -16.02
CA ASP A 256 17.31 -16.50 -15.91
C ASP A 256 17.72 -16.37 -14.44
N TYR A 257 18.07 -17.49 -13.82
CA TYR A 257 18.39 -17.60 -12.39
C TYR A 257 19.88 -17.58 -12.07
N ARG A 258 20.71 -17.11 -12.99
CA ARG A 258 22.19 -17.09 -12.80
C ARG A 258 22.62 -16.27 -11.58
N PHE A 259 21.93 -15.17 -11.32
CA PHE A 259 22.29 -14.25 -10.23
C PHE A 259 21.29 -14.25 -9.08
N ILE A 260 20.00 -14.36 -9.37
CA ILE A 260 18.92 -14.24 -8.40
C ILE A 260 17.77 -15.19 -8.74
N ARG A 261 17.11 -15.79 -7.72
CA ARG A 261 16.07 -16.81 -7.90
C ARG A 261 14.64 -16.28 -7.79
N ARG A 262 14.46 -14.99 -7.80
CA ARG A 262 13.18 -14.29 -7.79
C ARG A 262 13.26 -13.06 -8.69
N GLN A 263 12.12 -12.48 -9.06
CA GLN A 263 12.17 -11.18 -9.72
C GLN A 263 12.99 -10.19 -8.87
N ALA A 264 14.04 -9.63 -9.45
CA ALA A 264 14.89 -8.64 -8.82
C ALA A 264 14.15 -7.31 -8.69
N LEU A 265 13.16 -7.26 -7.78
CA LEU A 265 12.28 -6.11 -7.51
C LEU A 265 12.14 -5.89 -6.02
N HIS A 266 12.28 -4.63 -5.63
CA HIS A 266 12.24 -4.20 -4.24
C HIS A 266 11.49 -2.87 -4.10
N SER A 267 10.46 -2.82 -3.25
CA SER A 267 9.75 -1.60 -2.88
C SER A 267 10.62 -0.79 -1.91
N TYR A 268 11.35 0.17 -2.44
CA TYR A 268 12.48 0.82 -1.76
C TYR A 268 12.04 1.98 -0.87
N THR A 269 11.24 2.92 -1.40
CA THR A 269 10.81 4.10 -0.65
C THR A 269 9.30 4.27 -0.73
N VAL A 270 8.69 4.69 0.38
CA VAL A 270 7.30 5.16 0.43
C VAL A 270 7.25 6.51 1.15
N ALA A 271 6.60 7.50 0.53
CA ALA A 271 6.41 8.82 1.11
C ALA A 271 4.95 9.27 0.94
N PHE A 272 4.35 9.77 2.03
CA PHE A 272 2.95 10.18 2.09
C PHE A 272 2.73 11.13 3.27
N ARG A 273 1.51 11.69 3.40
CA ARG A 273 1.09 12.34 4.63
C ARG A 273 0.36 11.36 5.54
N HIS A 274 0.66 11.40 6.83
CA HIS A 274 -0.06 10.58 7.81
C HIS A 274 -1.56 10.85 7.73
N PRO A 275 -2.42 9.78 7.63
CA PRO A 275 -3.84 9.95 7.32
C PRO A 275 -4.62 10.73 8.38
N ILE A 276 -4.15 10.73 9.63
CA ILE A 276 -4.84 11.38 10.75
C ILE A 276 -4.14 12.69 11.16
N THR A 277 -2.82 12.68 11.35
CA THR A 277 -2.08 13.87 11.82
C THR A 277 -1.72 14.83 10.68
N GLY A 278 -1.67 14.37 9.44
CA GLY A 278 -1.23 15.15 8.27
C GLY A 278 0.27 15.37 8.19
N GLU A 279 1.06 14.83 9.11
CA GLU A 279 2.53 14.93 9.11
C GLU A 279 3.13 14.24 7.88
N ALA A 280 4.18 14.82 7.33
CA ALA A 280 4.91 14.21 6.23
C ALA A 280 5.74 13.02 6.75
N MET A 281 5.59 11.87 6.10
CA MET A 281 6.29 10.65 6.45
C MET A 281 7.03 10.11 5.22
N GLU A 282 8.24 9.63 5.44
CA GLU A 282 9.05 8.97 4.42
C GLU A 282 9.84 7.81 5.05
N PHE A 283 9.78 6.64 4.41
CA PHE A 283 10.46 5.44 4.85
C PHE A 283 11.26 4.86 3.69
N THR A 284 12.42 4.30 4.01
CA THR A 284 13.30 3.61 3.06
C THR A 284 13.66 2.25 3.63
N ALA A 285 13.44 1.19 2.85
CA ALA A 285 13.89 -0.15 3.20
C ALA A 285 15.38 -0.33 2.89
N PRO A 286 16.13 -1.12 3.67
CA PRO A 286 17.48 -1.51 3.29
C PRO A 286 17.46 -2.31 1.99
N MET A 287 18.56 -2.25 1.23
CA MET A 287 18.72 -3.10 0.04
C MET A 287 18.64 -4.57 0.45
N PRO A 288 17.92 -5.40 -0.29
CA PRO A 288 17.84 -6.81 0.03
C PRO A 288 19.19 -7.51 -0.21
N GLU A 289 19.54 -8.45 0.66
CA GLU A 289 20.84 -9.15 0.62
C GLU A 289 21.10 -9.84 -0.72
N ASP A 290 20.06 -10.36 -1.37
CA ASP A 290 20.16 -11.01 -2.67
C ASP A 290 20.41 -10.07 -3.86
N PHE A 291 20.52 -8.75 -3.61
CA PHE A 291 21.03 -7.78 -4.59
C PHE A 291 22.54 -7.57 -4.48
N SER A 292 23.22 -8.19 -3.50
CA SER A 292 24.66 -8.00 -3.24
C SER A 292 25.56 -8.42 -4.42
N PHE A 293 25.10 -9.28 -5.31
CA PHE A 293 25.86 -9.66 -6.52
C PHE A 293 26.09 -8.49 -7.48
N PHE A 294 25.29 -7.43 -7.35
CA PHE A 294 25.38 -6.25 -8.22
C PHE A 294 26.47 -5.27 -7.77
N TYR A 295 26.83 -5.26 -6.48
CA TYR A 295 27.79 -4.30 -5.89
C TYR A 295 29.23 -4.82 -5.76
#